data_f0c90ddc2a721da2ae1fb6e59c30a094
#
_entry.id   f0c90ddc2a721da2ae1fb6e59c30a094
#
_cell.length_a   1.000
_cell.length_b   1.000
_cell.length_c   1.000
_cell.angle_alpha   90.00
_cell.angle_beta   90.00
_cell.angle_gamma   90.00
#
_symmetry.space_group_name_H-M   'P 1'
#
loop_
_entity.id
_entity.type
_entity.pdbx_description
1 polymer ?
#
loop_
_entity_poly.entity_id
_entity_poly.type
_entity_poly.pdbx_seq_one_letter_code
_entity_poly.pdbx_strand_id
1 'polypeptide(L)'
;MDKVLKLENGQYDLIETVLYPNGGASYFYVRDQQAIIIDDGICNYKKDEKPFSYSLITDKQNTYMNKYAKVYRFLKEDMGIINEVITLPCKKEEIPIKYVANREDHADASPLEIDFENNFASVYGRNSLKYLQKEYGILDEQGNNYFLDYLLRTKHGDYAVEENGVTYHHPQQIGLERYRRQLQKQNTCTEWGIKLYRFSSEDCRFENRIEDDIKTFFGENTDEFEENGLLADRPVKLYEHQENTLEEIQKQRAAGINTFLVVFPTASGKSRIVEEDLRIFSRKNTEFHALIMA
;
A
#
# COMPACT_ATOMS: atom_id res chain seq x y z
N MET A 1 0.43 4.49 -30.08
CA MET A 1 1.48 3.66 -29.44
C MET A 1 1.81 2.46 -30.32
N ASP A 2 3.03 2.00 -30.30
CA ASP A 2 3.49 0.89 -31.12
C ASP A 2 2.87 -0.44 -30.65
N LYS A 3 2.77 -1.41 -31.56
CA LYS A 3 2.27 -2.76 -31.23
C LYS A 3 3.19 -3.54 -30.29
N VAL A 4 4.43 -3.05 -30.14
CA VAL A 4 5.48 -3.69 -29.36
C VAL A 4 6.24 -2.64 -28.58
N LEU A 5 6.41 -2.87 -27.29
CA LEU A 5 7.29 -2.09 -26.42
C LEU A 5 8.63 -2.85 -26.28
N LYS A 6 9.72 -2.25 -26.75
CA LYS A 6 11.08 -2.82 -26.66
C LYS A 6 11.81 -2.21 -25.47
N LEU A 7 12.22 -3.06 -24.55
CA LEU A 7 12.97 -2.71 -23.35
C LEU A 7 14.25 -3.54 -23.26
N GLU A 8 15.17 -3.18 -22.38
CA GLU A 8 16.44 -3.89 -22.22
C GLU A 8 16.27 -5.36 -21.84
N ASN A 9 15.28 -5.66 -21.01
CA ASN A 9 14.96 -7.02 -20.57
C ASN A 9 14.14 -7.83 -21.62
N GLY A 10 13.73 -7.22 -22.73
CA GLY A 10 13.05 -7.90 -23.84
C GLY A 10 11.90 -7.11 -24.46
N GLN A 11 11.08 -7.83 -25.21
CA GLN A 11 9.98 -7.30 -25.99
C GLN A 11 8.65 -7.63 -25.29
N TYR A 12 7.77 -6.64 -25.20
CA TYR A 12 6.42 -6.77 -24.65
C TYR A 12 5.40 -6.49 -25.76
N ASP A 13 4.42 -7.36 -25.92
CA ASP A 13 3.39 -7.23 -26.93
C ASP A 13 2.18 -6.44 -26.41
N LEU A 14 1.69 -5.49 -27.23
CA LEU A 14 0.46 -4.77 -26.94
C LEU A 14 -0.73 -5.72 -27.11
N ILE A 15 -1.43 -6.01 -26.02
CA ILE A 15 -2.57 -6.93 -26.02
C ILE A 15 -3.91 -6.21 -25.90
N GLU A 16 -3.94 -5.02 -25.33
CA GLU A 16 -5.16 -4.26 -25.13
C GLU A 16 -4.89 -2.75 -25.17
N THR A 17 -5.89 -2.01 -25.65
CA THR A 17 -5.94 -0.54 -25.54
C THR A 17 -7.30 -0.16 -25.01
N VAL A 18 -7.33 0.57 -23.90
CA VAL A 18 -8.55 1.16 -23.33
C VAL A 18 -8.58 2.64 -23.68
N LEU A 19 -9.65 3.07 -24.32
CA LEU A 19 -9.89 4.48 -24.65
C LEU A 19 -10.85 5.08 -23.62
N TYR A 20 -10.53 6.27 -23.13
CA TYR A 20 -11.35 7.00 -22.17
C TYR A 20 -12.14 8.15 -22.84
N PRO A 21 -13.29 8.51 -22.28
CA PRO A 21 -14.14 9.59 -22.84
C PRO A 21 -13.44 10.95 -23.00
N ASN A 22 -12.42 11.22 -22.19
CA ASN A 22 -11.62 12.44 -22.28
C ASN A 22 -10.61 12.49 -23.44
N GLY A 23 -10.54 11.40 -24.24
CA GLY A 23 -9.57 11.22 -25.31
C GLY A 23 -8.24 10.63 -24.87
N GLY A 24 -8.07 10.33 -23.58
CA GLY A 24 -6.91 9.59 -23.07
C GLY A 24 -7.03 8.10 -23.36
N ALA A 25 -5.94 7.37 -23.14
CA ALA A 25 -5.86 5.92 -23.34
C ALA A 25 -4.92 5.26 -22.35
N SER A 26 -5.17 3.97 -22.06
CA SER A 26 -4.20 3.08 -21.43
C SER A 26 -3.84 1.95 -22.38
N TYR A 27 -2.54 1.70 -22.52
CA TYR A 27 -1.97 0.67 -23.39
C TYR A 27 -1.36 -0.43 -22.53
N PHE A 28 -1.80 -1.66 -22.73
CA PHE A 28 -1.45 -2.83 -21.92
C PHE A 28 -0.48 -3.72 -22.67
N TYR A 29 0.76 -3.72 -22.23
CA TYR A 29 1.83 -4.53 -22.79
C TYR A 29 2.14 -5.71 -21.88
N VAL A 30 2.33 -6.88 -22.43
CA VAL A 30 2.63 -8.08 -21.63
C VAL A 30 3.79 -8.87 -22.20
N ARG A 31 4.50 -9.53 -21.29
CA ARG A 31 5.49 -10.55 -21.55
C ARG A 31 5.52 -11.51 -20.36
N ASP A 32 5.35 -12.80 -20.63
CA ASP A 32 5.33 -13.84 -19.60
C ASP A 32 4.32 -13.51 -18.47
N GLN A 33 4.81 -13.39 -17.22
CA GLN A 33 4.04 -13.05 -16.04
C GLN A 33 4.13 -11.56 -15.66
N GLN A 34 4.53 -10.71 -16.59
CA GLN A 34 4.69 -9.27 -16.36
C GLN A 34 3.81 -8.46 -17.30
N ALA A 35 3.13 -7.46 -16.74
CA ALA A 35 2.38 -6.47 -17.49
C ALA A 35 2.95 -5.06 -17.25
N ILE A 36 2.94 -4.25 -18.30
CA ILE A 36 3.32 -2.83 -18.27
C ILE A 36 2.16 -2.05 -18.86
N ILE A 37 1.63 -1.11 -18.10
CA ILE A 37 0.51 -0.25 -18.49
C ILE A 37 1.07 1.15 -18.74
N ILE A 38 0.81 1.71 -19.92
CA ILE A 38 1.21 3.06 -20.28
C ILE A 38 -0.04 3.93 -20.43
N ASP A 39 -0.15 4.94 -19.58
CA ASP A 39 -1.25 5.92 -19.62
C ASP A 39 -0.86 7.15 -20.43
N ASP A 40 -1.68 7.49 -21.42
CA ASP A 40 -1.51 8.64 -22.31
C ASP A 40 -2.72 9.56 -22.23
N GLY A 41 -2.53 10.81 -21.86
CA GLY A 41 -3.59 11.82 -21.82
C GLY A 41 -4.73 11.57 -20.82
N ILE A 42 -4.57 10.61 -19.91
CA ILE A 42 -5.62 10.22 -18.95
C ILE A 42 -5.95 11.35 -17.94
N CYS A 43 -4.98 12.23 -17.66
CA CYS A 43 -5.13 13.38 -16.78
C CYS A 43 -5.76 14.59 -17.48
N ASN A 44 -6.01 14.52 -18.80
CA ASN A 44 -6.59 15.62 -19.53
C ASN A 44 -8.00 15.94 -19.00
N TYR A 45 -8.17 17.13 -18.49
CA TYR A 45 -9.42 17.62 -17.94
C TYR A 45 -9.88 18.86 -18.67
N LYS A 46 -11.15 18.87 -19.06
CA LYS A 46 -11.81 20.05 -19.58
C LYS A 46 -12.78 20.58 -18.52
N LYS A 47 -12.67 21.85 -18.20
CA LYS A 47 -13.37 22.49 -17.06
C LYS A 47 -14.89 22.28 -17.05
N ASP A 48 -15.49 22.08 -18.21
CA ASP A 48 -16.94 21.96 -18.40
C ASP A 48 -17.40 20.48 -18.57
N GLU A 49 -16.48 19.52 -18.51
CA GLU A 49 -16.77 18.10 -18.64
C GLU A 49 -16.71 17.42 -17.26
N LYS A 50 -17.66 16.51 -17.00
CA LYS A 50 -17.56 15.65 -15.82
C LYS A 50 -16.43 14.63 -16.02
N PRO A 51 -15.69 14.29 -14.96
CA PRO A 51 -14.76 13.18 -15.02
C PRO A 51 -15.49 11.90 -15.48
N PHE A 52 -14.81 11.09 -16.29
CA PHE A 52 -15.33 9.76 -16.63
C PHE A 52 -15.33 8.86 -15.40
N SER A 53 -15.97 7.68 -15.48
CA SER A 53 -16.01 6.75 -14.34
C SER A 53 -14.60 6.28 -13.97
N TYR A 54 -14.24 6.42 -12.71
CA TYR A 54 -12.94 5.99 -12.20
C TYR A 54 -12.79 4.46 -12.20
N SER A 55 -13.91 3.74 -12.08
CA SER A 55 -13.94 2.27 -12.17
C SER A 55 -13.41 1.74 -13.51
N LEU A 56 -13.49 2.52 -14.60
CA LEU A 56 -12.86 2.16 -15.88
C LEU A 56 -11.35 1.96 -15.76
N ILE A 57 -10.72 2.66 -14.82
CA ILE A 57 -9.28 2.54 -14.56
C ILE A 57 -9.02 1.43 -13.53
N THR A 58 -9.74 1.46 -12.39
CA THR A 58 -9.49 0.55 -11.27
C THR A 58 -9.81 -0.89 -11.61
N ASP A 59 -10.91 -1.17 -12.30
CA ASP A 59 -11.28 -2.52 -12.71
C ASP A 59 -10.26 -3.15 -13.65
N LYS A 60 -9.78 -2.37 -14.62
CA LYS A 60 -8.75 -2.85 -15.52
C LYS A 60 -7.45 -3.13 -14.79
N GLN A 61 -7.03 -2.23 -13.91
CA GLN A 61 -5.86 -2.47 -13.08
C GLN A 61 -5.99 -3.75 -12.25
N ASN A 62 -7.09 -3.91 -11.53
CA ASN A 62 -7.34 -5.08 -10.68
C ASN A 62 -7.36 -6.38 -11.51
N THR A 63 -7.96 -6.35 -12.70
CA THR A 63 -7.95 -7.49 -13.64
C THR A 63 -6.52 -7.92 -13.96
N TYR A 64 -5.62 -6.96 -14.25
CA TYR A 64 -4.23 -7.25 -14.57
C TYR A 64 -3.44 -7.68 -13.34
N MET A 65 -3.69 -7.05 -12.17
CA MET A 65 -3.09 -7.48 -10.89
C MET A 65 -3.44 -8.93 -10.54
N ASN A 66 -4.66 -9.35 -10.84
CA ASN A 66 -5.07 -10.73 -10.60
C ASN A 66 -4.39 -11.71 -11.57
N LYS A 67 -4.24 -11.31 -12.83
CA LYS A 67 -3.74 -12.16 -13.92
C LYS A 67 -2.22 -12.33 -13.94
N TYR A 68 -1.46 -11.28 -13.61
CA TYR A 68 0.00 -11.23 -13.76
C TYR A 68 0.70 -11.15 -12.40
N ALA A 69 1.89 -11.72 -12.32
CA ALA A 69 2.69 -11.69 -11.10
C ALA A 69 3.26 -10.28 -10.79
N LYS A 70 3.59 -9.52 -11.85
CA LYS A 70 4.11 -8.15 -11.75
C LYS A 70 3.33 -7.23 -12.68
N VAL A 71 2.82 -6.12 -12.16
CA VAL A 71 2.10 -5.12 -12.94
C VAL A 71 2.66 -3.73 -12.64
N TYR A 72 3.37 -3.18 -13.61
CA TYR A 72 3.90 -1.82 -13.55
C TYR A 72 3.01 -0.86 -14.33
N ARG A 73 2.99 0.40 -13.92
CA ARG A 73 2.19 1.43 -14.56
C ARG A 73 2.94 2.74 -14.67
N PHE A 74 2.94 3.34 -15.83
CA PHE A 74 3.67 4.57 -16.13
C PHE A 74 2.81 5.55 -16.92
N LEU A 75 3.12 6.83 -16.78
CA LEU A 75 2.67 7.83 -17.74
C LEU A 75 3.52 7.71 -19.03
N LYS A 76 2.95 8.09 -20.15
CA LYS A 76 3.68 8.11 -21.42
C LYS A 76 4.92 9.02 -21.37
N GLU A 77 4.82 10.14 -20.65
CA GLU A 77 5.92 11.07 -20.42
C GLU A 77 7.09 10.43 -19.67
N ASP A 78 6.81 9.39 -18.87
CA ASP A 78 7.78 8.70 -18.02
C ASP A 78 8.35 7.44 -18.67
N MET A 79 8.13 7.21 -19.97
CA MET A 79 8.62 6.01 -20.68
C MET A 79 10.15 5.83 -20.59
N GLY A 80 10.90 6.94 -20.44
CA GLY A 80 12.36 6.92 -20.35
C GLY A 80 12.91 6.18 -19.14
N ILE A 81 12.16 6.11 -18.03
CA ILE A 81 12.61 5.46 -16.78
C ILE A 81 12.14 4.00 -16.65
N ILE A 82 11.37 3.48 -17.60
CA ILE A 82 10.79 2.13 -17.47
C ILE A 82 11.88 1.08 -17.27
N ASN A 83 12.96 1.13 -18.03
CA ASN A 83 14.06 0.15 -17.92
C ASN A 83 14.66 0.15 -16.51
N GLU A 84 14.86 1.32 -15.90
CA GLU A 84 15.42 1.44 -14.56
C GLU A 84 14.51 0.76 -13.53
N VAL A 85 13.20 1.05 -13.57
CA VAL A 85 12.22 0.54 -12.61
C VAL A 85 12.02 -0.96 -12.72
N ILE A 86 11.83 -1.50 -13.94
CA ILE A 86 11.48 -2.92 -14.11
C ILE A 86 12.63 -3.91 -13.94
N THR A 87 13.88 -3.43 -13.99
CA THR A 87 15.09 -4.27 -13.83
C THR A 87 15.48 -4.44 -12.37
N LEU A 88 14.87 -3.69 -11.46
CA LEU A 88 15.15 -3.80 -10.04
C LEU A 88 14.78 -5.21 -9.52
N PRO A 89 15.66 -5.85 -8.75
CA PRO A 89 15.35 -7.16 -8.17
C PRO A 89 14.19 -7.02 -7.19
N CYS A 90 13.25 -7.98 -7.25
CA CYS A 90 12.20 -8.08 -6.23
C CYS A 90 12.86 -8.40 -4.88
N LYS A 91 12.94 -7.42 -4.00
CA LYS A 91 13.56 -7.55 -2.68
C LYS A 91 12.57 -8.19 -1.70
N LYS A 92 12.51 -9.53 -1.64
CA LYS A 92 11.63 -10.24 -0.70
C LYS A 92 12.12 -10.19 0.76
N GLU A 93 13.37 -9.87 1.03
CA GLU A 93 13.98 -10.14 2.34
C GLU A 93 14.11 -8.94 3.27
N GLU A 94 14.07 -7.72 2.79
CA GLU A 94 14.16 -6.52 3.62
C GLU A 94 13.31 -5.40 3.06
N ILE A 95 12.03 -5.36 3.41
CA ILE A 95 11.25 -4.13 3.21
C ILE A 95 11.76 -3.13 4.25
N PRO A 96 12.56 -2.12 3.87
CA PRO A 96 12.96 -1.10 4.81
C PRO A 96 11.74 -0.27 5.16
N ILE A 97 11.15 -0.57 6.29
CA ILE A 97 10.06 0.22 6.84
C ILE A 97 10.69 1.42 7.49
N LYS A 98 10.67 2.54 6.80
CA LYS A 98 10.84 3.81 7.45
C LYS A 98 9.50 4.18 8.05
N TYR A 99 9.34 3.89 9.33
CA TYR A 99 8.22 4.46 10.06
C TYR A 99 8.38 5.98 10.01
N VAL A 100 7.52 6.64 9.28
CA VAL A 100 7.35 8.08 9.42
C VAL A 100 6.37 8.24 10.56
N ALA A 101 6.92 8.52 11.75
CA ALA A 101 6.12 9.12 12.81
C ALA A 101 5.40 10.33 12.23
N ASN A 102 4.12 10.45 12.47
CA ASN A 102 3.21 11.54 12.11
C ASN A 102 2.41 11.41 10.81
N ARG A 103 1.65 10.35 10.65
CA ARG A 103 0.23 10.59 10.50
C ARG A 103 -0.34 10.52 11.91
N GLU A 104 -0.89 11.62 12.41
CA GLU A 104 -1.82 11.57 13.52
C GLU A 104 -2.78 10.43 13.19
N ASP A 105 -2.97 9.52 14.13
CA ASP A 105 -4.04 8.54 14.02
C ASP A 105 -5.25 9.35 13.56
N HIS A 106 -5.64 9.20 12.29
CA HIS A 106 -6.89 9.76 11.84
C HIS A 106 -7.95 9.00 12.62
N ALA A 107 -8.38 9.61 13.71
CA ALA A 107 -9.33 9.03 14.64
C ALA A 107 -10.66 8.64 13.95
N ASP A 108 -10.84 9.08 12.72
CA ASP A 108 -11.99 8.82 11.88
C ASP A 108 -11.53 8.13 10.59
N ALA A 109 -11.69 6.80 10.55
CA ALA A 109 -11.60 6.05 9.30
C ALA A 109 -12.51 6.70 8.24
N SER A 110 -12.03 6.82 7.01
CA SER A 110 -12.86 7.38 5.94
C SER A 110 -14.12 6.51 5.75
N PRO A 111 -15.23 7.06 5.26
CA PRO A 111 -16.41 6.24 4.96
C PRO A 111 -16.11 5.05 4.03
N LEU A 112 -15.15 5.19 3.12
CA LEU A 112 -14.75 4.12 2.20
C LEU A 112 -13.98 3.00 2.92
N GLU A 113 -13.10 3.35 3.84
CA GLU A 113 -12.41 2.37 4.68
C GLU A 113 -13.39 1.57 5.54
N ILE A 114 -14.39 2.25 6.12
CA ILE A 114 -15.47 1.59 6.88
C ILE A 114 -16.27 0.65 5.98
N ASP A 115 -16.60 1.07 4.77
CA ASP A 115 -17.33 0.24 3.80
C ASP A 115 -16.50 -0.99 3.40
N PHE A 116 -15.21 -0.83 3.14
CA PHE A 116 -14.33 -1.96 2.84
C PHE A 116 -14.24 -2.94 4.02
N GLU A 117 -14.01 -2.46 5.23
CA GLU A 117 -13.96 -3.31 6.42
C GLU A 117 -15.28 -4.08 6.66
N ASN A 118 -16.41 -3.43 6.44
CA ASN A 118 -17.71 -4.09 6.55
C ASN A 118 -17.88 -5.19 5.50
N ASN A 119 -17.50 -4.93 4.24
CA ASN A 119 -17.56 -5.94 3.17
C ASN A 119 -16.55 -7.09 3.43
N PHE A 120 -15.35 -6.79 3.88
CA PHE A 120 -14.36 -7.79 4.26
C PHE A 120 -14.85 -8.66 5.43
N ALA A 121 -15.47 -8.04 6.43
CA ALA A 121 -16.08 -8.75 7.55
C ALA A 121 -17.35 -9.54 7.16
N SER A 122 -18.08 -9.09 6.15
CA SER A 122 -19.22 -9.84 5.58
C SER A 122 -18.75 -11.14 4.92
N VAL A 123 -17.65 -11.08 4.17
CA VAL A 123 -17.09 -12.25 3.47
C VAL A 123 -16.46 -13.25 4.45
N TYR A 124 -15.65 -12.79 5.40
CA TYR A 124 -14.78 -13.65 6.21
C TYR A 124 -15.13 -13.68 7.70
N GLY A 125 -16.18 -12.96 8.11
CA GLY A 125 -16.52 -12.79 9.52
C GLY A 125 -15.71 -11.66 10.20
N ARG A 126 -16.27 -11.07 11.25
CA ARG A 126 -15.69 -9.88 11.92
C ARG A 126 -14.30 -10.10 12.50
N ASN A 127 -13.98 -11.33 12.91
CA ASN A 127 -12.67 -11.68 13.45
C ASN A 127 -11.55 -11.62 12.40
N SER A 128 -11.89 -11.59 11.10
CA SER A 128 -10.91 -11.50 10.02
C SER A 128 -10.23 -10.13 9.91
N LEU A 129 -10.83 -9.08 10.47
CA LEU A 129 -10.23 -7.74 10.47
C LEU A 129 -8.83 -7.69 11.13
N LYS A 130 -8.52 -8.66 12.00
CA LYS A 130 -7.18 -8.82 12.58
C LYS A 130 -6.07 -9.10 11.55
N TYR A 131 -6.42 -9.60 10.37
CA TYR A 131 -5.47 -9.86 9.28
C TYR A 131 -5.14 -8.60 8.46
N LEU A 132 -5.97 -7.56 8.53
CA LEU A 132 -5.74 -6.28 7.84
C LEU A 132 -4.81 -5.40 8.67
N GLN A 133 -3.69 -5.03 8.10
CA GLN A 133 -2.79 -4.06 8.69
C GLN A 133 -3.01 -2.69 8.05
N LYS A 134 -3.54 -1.74 8.83
CA LYS A 134 -3.84 -0.38 8.38
C LYS A 134 -2.59 0.48 8.24
N GLU A 135 -2.64 1.48 7.35
CA GLU A 135 -1.64 2.53 7.19
C GLU A 135 -0.21 1.98 7.06
N TYR A 136 -0.06 0.95 6.25
CA TYR A 136 1.22 0.28 6.09
C TYR A 136 2.20 1.08 5.26
N GLY A 137 3.35 1.46 5.83
CA GLY A 137 4.38 2.22 5.14
C GLY A 137 5.30 1.36 4.29
N ILE A 138 5.57 1.79 3.05
CA ILE A 138 6.58 1.24 2.15
C ILE A 138 7.52 2.34 1.65
N LEU A 139 8.76 1.97 1.32
CA LEU A 139 9.75 2.87 0.74
C LEU A 139 10.13 2.41 -0.66
N ASP A 140 10.32 3.37 -1.56
CA ASP A 140 11.04 3.11 -2.79
C ASP A 140 12.58 3.13 -2.59
N GLU A 141 13.34 2.84 -3.63
CA GLU A 141 14.81 2.84 -3.57
C GLU A 141 15.41 4.22 -3.32
N GLN A 142 14.68 5.28 -3.69
CA GLN A 142 15.08 6.66 -3.46
C GLN A 142 14.78 7.13 -2.02
N GLY A 143 14.09 6.29 -1.23
CA GLY A 143 13.68 6.59 0.14
C GLY A 143 12.41 7.43 0.23
N ASN A 144 11.63 7.53 -0.85
CA ASN A 144 10.30 8.10 -0.79
C ASN A 144 9.37 7.15 -0.05
N ASN A 145 8.53 7.71 0.80
CA ASN A 145 7.62 6.95 1.64
C ASN A 145 6.19 6.98 1.07
N TYR A 146 5.56 5.82 1.04
CA TYR A 146 4.17 5.64 0.66
C TYR A 146 3.43 4.87 1.74
N PHE A 147 2.15 5.17 1.95
CA PHE A 147 1.28 4.45 2.87
C PHE A 147 0.22 3.70 2.07
N LEU A 148 -0.02 2.46 2.45
CA LEU A 148 -1.09 1.61 1.95
C LEU A 148 -2.24 1.67 2.96
N ASP A 149 -3.48 1.83 2.50
CA ASP A 149 -4.61 1.87 3.41
C ASP A 149 -4.69 0.56 4.20
N TYR A 150 -4.50 -0.56 3.51
CA TYR A 150 -4.37 -1.88 4.15
C TYR A 150 -3.28 -2.73 3.50
N LEU A 151 -2.62 -3.55 4.32
CA LEU A 151 -1.83 -4.70 3.89
C LEU A 151 -2.46 -5.98 4.44
N LEU A 152 -2.70 -6.95 3.57
CA LEU A 152 -3.09 -8.31 3.90
C LEU A 152 -1.95 -9.26 3.53
N ARG A 153 -1.44 -10.00 4.50
CA ARG A 153 -0.43 -11.04 4.27
C ARG A 153 -1.07 -12.41 4.12
N THR A 154 -0.56 -13.15 3.17
CA THR A 154 -0.98 -14.54 2.98
C THR A 154 0.24 -15.43 2.72
N LYS A 155 0.08 -16.73 2.88
CA LYS A 155 1.12 -17.73 2.55
C LYS A 155 1.55 -17.68 1.07
N HIS A 156 0.73 -17.11 0.20
CA HIS A 156 0.99 -17.03 -1.26
C HIS A 156 1.54 -15.68 -1.71
N GLY A 157 1.54 -14.67 -0.85
CA GLY A 157 2.04 -13.34 -1.14
C GLY A 157 1.29 -12.26 -0.36
N ASP A 158 1.79 -11.04 -0.50
CA ASP A 158 1.24 -9.87 0.16
C ASP A 158 0.32 -9.10 -0.79
N TYR A 159 -0.80 -8.63 -0.26
CA TYR A 159 -1.78 -7.83 -0.97
C TYR A 159 -1.95 -6.48 -0.29
N ALA A 160 -1.89 -5.42 -1.08
CA ALA A 160 -2.25 -4.08 -0.64
C ALA A 160 -3.65 -3.73 -1.14
N VAL A 161 -4.37 -2.99 -0.33
CA VAL A 161 -5.68 -2.42 -0.67
C VAL A 161 -5.61 -0.91 -0.56
N GLU A 162 -6.19 -0.22 -1.55
CA GLU A 162 -6.36 1.23 -1.60
C GLU A 162 -7.83 1.59 -1.81
N GLU A 163 -8.35 2.38 -0.89
CA GLU A 163 -9.71 2.90 -0.96
C GLU A 163 -9.74 4.27 -1.64
N ASN A 164 -10.10 4.28 -2.91
CA ASN A 164 -9.93 5.43 -3.77
C ASN A 164 -11.22 6.25 -3.97
N GLY A 165 -11.37 7.30 -3.19
CA GLY A 165 -12.39 8.32 -3.46
C GLY A 165 -12.09 9.07 -4.77
N VAL A 166 -13.09 9.18 -5.67
CA VAL A 166 -12.93 9.83 -6.99
C VAL A 166 -12.29 11.22 -6.89
N THR A 167 -12.71 12.04 -5.93
CA THR A 167 -12.20 13.42 -5.75
C THR A 167 -10.70 13.48 -5.50
N TYR A 168 -10.13 12.48 -4.81
CA TYR A 168 -8.74 12.50 -4.35
C TYR A 168 -7.81 11.59 -5.15
N HIS A 169 -8.36 10.74 -6.03
CA HIS A 169 -7.58 9.72 -6.75
C HIS A 169 -7.80 9.73 -8.27
N HIS A 170 -8.91 10.30 -8.75
CA HIS A 170 -9.18 10.33 -10.19
C HIS A 170 -8.17 11.22 -10.92
N PRO A 171 -7.46 10.73 -11.98
CA PRO A 171 -6.39 11.47 -12.65
C PRO A 171 -6.80 12.85 -13.16
N GLN A 172 -8.05 13.00 -13.64
CA GLN A 172 -8.58 14.31 -14.08
C GLN A 172 -8.82 15.29 -12.92
N GLN A 173 -8.97 14.80 -11.67
CA GLN A 173 -9.22 15.65 -10.51
C GLN A 173 -7.92 16.06 -9.81
N ILE A 174 -6.98 15.14 -9.69
CA ILE A 174 -5.74 15.36 -8.92
C ILE A 174 -4.59 15.92 -9.75
N GLY A 175 -4.69 15.83 -11.09
CA GLY A 175 -3.66 16.27 -12.02
C GLY A 175 -2.46 15.35 -12.12
N LEU A 176 -1.57 15.66 -13.06
CA LEU A 176 -0.49 14.80 -13.52
C LEU A 176 0.48 14.40 -12.40
N GLU A 177 0.96 15.36 -11.61
CA GLU A 177 1.99 15.11 -10.59
C GLU A 177 1.50 14.20 -9.45
N ARG A 178 0.29 14.44 -8.95
CA ARG A 178 -0.29 13.58 -7.91
C ARG A 178 -0.59 12.18 -8.45
N TYR A 179 -1.05 12.12 -9.70
CA TYR A 179 -1.31 10.83 -10.34
C TYR A 179 -0.01 10.04 -10.57
N ARG A 180 1.05 10.70 -11.03
CA ARG A 180 2.40 10.10 -11.13
C ARG A 180 2.83 9.45 -9.81
N ARG A 181 2.62 10.15 -8.69
CA ARG A 181 2.95 9.62 -7.37
C ARG A 181 2.14 8.36 -7.01
N GLN A 182 0.87 8.29 -7.43
CA GLN A 182 0.07 7.06 -7.25
C GLN A 182 0.60 5.89 -8.08
N LEU A 183 1.10 6.17 -9.30
CA LEU A 183 1.72 5.14 -10.13
C LEU A 183 3.07 4.68 -9.56
N GLN A 184 3.88 5.60 -9.03
CA GLN A 184 5.12 5.26 -8.32
C GLN A 184 4.84 4.37 -7.11
N LYS A 185 3.84 4.70 -6.29
CA LYS A 185 3.39 3.85 -5.17
C LYS A 185 3.05 2.43 -5.65
N GLN A 186 2.29 2.30 -6.73
CA GLN A 186 1.96 1.00 -7.33
C GLN A 186 3.20 0.24 -7.80
N ASN A 187 4.11 0.91 -8.50
CA ASN A 187 5.34 0.29 -8.98
C ASN A 187 6.22 -0.18 -7.81
N THR A 188 6.32 0.63 -6.75
CA THR A 188 7.00 0.24 -5.50
C THR A 188 6.38 -1.01 -4.88
N CYS A 189 5.04 -1.12 -4.81
CA CYS A 189 4.39 -2.36 -4.38
C CYS A 189 4.81 -3.56 -5.25
N THR A 190 4.81 -3.39 -6.58
CA THR A 190 5.20 -4.45 -7.52
C THR A 190 6.66 -4.87 -7.33
N GLU A 191 7.58 -3.95 -7.08
CA GLU A 191 9.00 -4.22 -6.77
C GLU A 191 9.16 -5.03 -5.49
N TRP A 192 8.34 -4.76 -4.48
CA TRP A 192 8.29 -5.52 -3.23
C TRP A 192 7.52 -6.85 -3.33
N GLY A 193 6.96 -7.17 -4.50
CA GLY A 193 6.13 -8.37 -4.70
C GLY A 193 4.75 -8.29 -4.06
N ILE A 194 4.29 -7.08 -3.76
CA ILE A 194 2.96 -6.80 -3.21
C ILE A 194 2.01 -6.52 -4.38
N LYS A 195 0.89 -7.21 -4.43
CA LYS A 195 -0.19 -6.93 -5.40
C LYS A 195 -1.10 -5.84 -4.85
N LEU A 196 -1.21 -4.71 -5.56
CA LEU A 196 -2.02 -3.57 -5.14
C LEU A 196 -3.39 -3.59 -5.81
N TYR A 197 -4.45 -3.84 -5.05
CA TYR A 197 -5.84 -3.73 -5.48
C TYR A 197 -6.43 -2.38 -5.09
N ARG A 198 -7.28 -1.83 -5.97
CA ARG A 198 -7.94 -0.54 -5.76
C ARG A 198 -9.45 -0.73 -5.80
N PHE A 199 -10.11 -0.28 -4.75
CA PHE A 199 -11.56 -0.15 -4.70
C PHE A 199 -11.93 1.33 -4.85
N SER A 200 -12.94 1.60 -5.65
CA SER A 200 -13.37 2.98 -5.87
C SER A 200 -14.69 3.26 -5.17
N SER A 201 -14.93 4.50 -4.79
CA SER A 201 -16.24 4.90 -4.27
C SER A 201 -17.41 4.67 -5.24
N GLU A 202 -17.12 4.33 -6.50
CA GLU A 202 -18.14 3.95 -7.48
C GLU A 202 -18.55 2.49 -7.34
N ASP A 203 -17.68 1.62 -6.81
CA ASP A 203 -17.94 0.20 -6.61
C ASP A 203 -19.03 -0.02 -5.56
N CYS A 204 -19.11 0.85 -4.55
CA CYS A 204 -20.16 0.84 -3.53
C CYS A 204 -21.59 1.02 -4.11
N ARG A 205 -21.72 1.41 -5.38
CA ARG A 205 -23.03 1.55 -6.04
C ARG A 205 -23.62 0.25 -6.56
N PHE A 206 -22.83 -0.81 -6.58
CA PHE A 206 -23.25 -2.11 -7.09
C PHE A 206 -23.35 -3.10 -5.94
N GLU A 207 -24.52 -3.72 -5.80
CA GLU A 207 -24.79 -4.70 -4.76
C GLU A 207 -23.80 -5.88 -4.86
N ASN A 208 -23.21 -6.26 -3.73
CA ASN A 208 -22.25 -7.36 -3.55
C ASN A 208 -20.94 -7.28 -4.37
N ARG A 209 -20.69 -6.20 -5.12
CA ARG A 209 -19.54 -6.12 -5.98
C ARG A 209 -18.22 -6.18 -5.21
N ILE A 210 -18.10 -5.40 -4.13
CA ILE A 210 -16.88 -5.37 -3.32
C ILE A 210 -16.64 -6.75 -2.67
N GLU A 211 -17.68 -7.42 -2.22
CA GLU A 211 -17.60 -8.77 -1.63
C GLU A 211 -17.14 -9.81 -2.65
N ASP A 212 -17.63 -9.74 -3.89
CA ASP A 212 -17.22 -10.63 -4.98
C ASP A 212 -15.78 -10.38 -5.41
N ASP A 213 -15.36 -9.11 -5.46
CA ASP A 213 -13.97 -8.72 -5.74
C ASP A 213 -13.04 -9.17 -4.62
N ILE A 214 -13.42 -9.03 -3.34
CA ILE A 214 -12.67 -9.52 -2.18
C ILE A 214 -12.42 -11.03 -2.29
N LYS A 215 -13.45 -11.83 -2.60
CA LYS A 215 -13.29 -13.27 -2.80
C LYS A 215 -12.39 -13.60 -4.00
N THR A 216 -12.56 -12.87 -5.08
CA THR A 216 -11.76 -13.05 -6.30
C THR A 216 -10.29 -12.76 -6.08
N PHE A 217 -9.96 -11.74 -5.28
CA PHE A 217 -8.59 -11.29 -5.06
C PHE A 217 -7.89 -12.01 -3.92
N PHE A 218 -8.60 -12.31 -2.84
CA PHE A 218 -8.00 -12.84 -1.61
C PHE A 218 -8.40 -14.29 -1.32
N GLY A 219 -9.34 -14.86 -2.08
CA GLY A 219 -9.80 -16.25 -1.92
C GLY A 219 -11.10 -16.40 -1.11
N GLU A 220 -11.59 -17.61 -1.03
CA GLU A 220 -12.92 -17.90 -0.46
C GLU A 220 -12.93 -17.96 1.08
N ASN A 221 -11.75 -18.10 1.72
CA ASN A 221 -11.64 -18.24 3.17
C ASN A 221 -10.33 -17.66 3.70
N THR A 222 -10.18 -17.63 5.01
CA THR A 222 -9.01 -17.04 5.71
C THR A 222 -7.90 -18.05 6.03
N ASP A 223 -7.95 -19.29 5.55
CA ASP A 223 -6.98 -20.35 5.90
C ASP A 223 -5.55 -20.02 5.47
N GLU A 224 -5.43 -19.19 4.45
CA GLU A 224 -4.14 -18.75 3.90
C GLU A 224 -3.67 -17.41 4.46
N PHE A 225 -4.50 -16.72 5.27
CA PHE A 225 -4.14 -15.43 5.84
C PHE A 225 -3.20 -15.58 7.02
N GLU A 226 -2.21 -14.70 7.07
CA GLU A 226 -1.26 -14.64 8.18
C GLU A 226 -1.68 -13.55 9.16
N GLU A 227 -1.74 -13.89 10.44
CA GLU A 227 -1.97 -12.88 11.46
C GLU A 227 -0.83 -11.86 11.43
N ASN A 228 -1.18 -10.60 11.32
CA ASN A 228 -0.27 -9.52 11.58
C ASN A 228 -0.01 -9.54 13.09
N GLY A 229 1.00 -10.31 13.52
CA GLY A 229 1.38 -10.30 14.93
C GLY A 229 1.48 -8.85 15.39
N LEU A 230 0.85 -8.55 16.51
CA LEU A 230 0.87 -7.28 17.21
C LEU A 230 2.31 -6.83 17.41
N LEU A 231 3.12 -6.42 16.67
CA LEU A 231 4.55 -6.16 16.75
C LEU A 231 5.41 -7.25 16.08
N ALA A 232 4.99 -7.71 14.88
CA ALA A 232 5.84 -8.57 14.07
C ALA A 232 7.29 -8.04 14.05
N ASP A 233 8.24 -8.94 14.07
CA ASP A 233 9.69 -8.70 14.10
C ASP A 233 10.18 -7.86 12.90
N ARG A 234 9.75 -6.61 12.83
CA ARG A 234 10.20 -5.67 11.82
C ARG A 234 11.38 -4.90 12.38
N PRO A 235 12.53 -4.91 11.71
CA PRO A 235 13.61 -4.01 12.08
C PRO A 235 13.11 -2.57 11.85
N VAL A 236 12.75 -1.91 12.93
CA VAL A 236 12.40 -0.50 12.91
C VAL A 236 13.68 0.29 13.00
N LYS A 237 13.97 1.08 11.98
CA LYS A 237 15.05 2.05 12.11
C LYS A 237 14.57 3.22 12.97
N LEU A 238 15.04 3.23 14.19
CA LEU A 238 14.80 4.34 15.11
C LEU A 238 15.68 5.54 14.74
N TYR A 239 15.24 6.73 15.13
CA TYR A 239 16.12 7.89 15.10
C TYR A 239 17.13 7.79 16.25
N GLU A 240 18.30 8.39 16.08
CA GLU A 240 19.37 8.37 17.08
C GLU A 240 18.89 8.74 18.50
N HIS A 241 18.06 9.78 18.62
CA HIS A 241 17.50 10.16 19.93
C HIS A 241 16.54 9.11 20.52
N GLN A 242 15.86 8.34 19.68
CA GLN A 242 14.99 7.24 20.14
C GLN A 242 15.81 6.04 20.59
N GLU A 243 16.86 5.68 19.82
CA GLU A 243 17.80 4.61 20.17
C GLU A 243 18.48 4.91 21.52
N ASN A 244 19.06 6.10 21.65
CA ASN A 244 19.70 6.54 22.89
C ASN A 244 18.75 6.53 24.09
N THR A 245 17.48 6.91 23.89
CA THR A 245 16.47 6.86 24.96
C THR A 245 16.14 5.43 25.37
N LEU A 246 15.96 4.52 24.43
CA LEU A 246 15.70 3.12 24.70
C LEU A 246 16.86 2.45 25.42
N GLU A 247 18.10 2.71 25.00
CA GLU A 247 19.29 2.23 25.67
C GLU A 247 19.36 2.69 27.13
N GLU A 248 19.07 3.97 27.36
CA GLU A 248 19.06 4.51 28.73
C GLU A 248 17.94 3.90 29.58
N ILE A 249 16.71 3.75 29.03
CA ILE A 249 15.60 3.05 29.71
C ILE A 249 16.02 1.64 30.08
N GLN A 250 16.61 0.87 29.16
CA GLN A 250 17.04 -0.52 29.44
C GLN A 250 18.13 -0.57 30.49
N LYS A 251 19.09 0.33 30.45
CA LYS A 251 20.18 0.45 31.43
C LYS A 251 19.64 0.79 32.81
N GLN A 252 18.77 1.75 32.94
CA GLN A 252 18.16 2.16 34.22
C GLN A 252 17.27 1.03 34.79
N ARG A 253 16.52 0.34 33.91
CA ARG A 253 15.71 -0.83 34.31
C ARG A 253 16.59 -1.96 34.85
N ALA A 254 17.75 -2.21 34.23
CA ALA A 254 18.71 -3.19 34.74
C ALA A 254 19.30 -2.79 36.12
N ALA A 255 19.33 -1.51 36.43
CA ALA A 255 19.71 -0.98 37.73
C ALA A 255 18.56 -0.95 38.76
N GLY A 256 17.37 -1.48 38.41
CA GLY A 256 16.21 -1.58 39.30
C GLY A 256 15.26 -0.39 39.26
N ILE A 257 15.47 0.57 38.36
CA ILE A 257 14.58 1.70 38.18
C ILE A 257 13.46 1.32 37.20
N ASN A 258 12.20 1.36 37.64
CA ASN A 258 11.04 0.90 36.87
C ASN A 258 10.07 2.01 36.47
N THR A 259 10.40 3.29 36.76
CA THR A 259 9.57 4.44 36.41
C THR A 259 10.42 5.45 35.65
N PHE A 260 9.95 5.85 34.46
CA PHE A 260 10.67 6.77 33.58
C PHE A 260 9.76 7.90 33.13
N LEU A 261 10.33 9.09 33.03
CA LEU A 261 9.71 10.23 32.37
C LEU A 261 10.51 10.58 31.13
N VAL A 262 9.91 10.41 29.97
CA VAL A 262 10.51 10.74 28.67
C VAL A 262 9.86 12.01 28.14
N VAL A 263 10.66 13.06 27.96
CA VAL A 263 10.17 14.38 27.52
C VAL A 263 10.82 14.72 26.17
N PHE A 264 10.01 14.83 25.15
CA PHE A 264 10.42 15.22 23.79
C PHE A 264 9.40 16.21 23.21
N PRO A 265 9.80 17.02 22.22
CA PRO A 265 8.87 17.86 21.47
C PRO A 265 7.71 17.05 20.88
N THR A 266 6.61 17.71 20.58
CA THR A 266 5.50 17.10 19.83
C THR A 266 6.06 16.57 18.49
N ALA A 267 5.51 15.45 18.02
CA ALA A 267 5.93 14.83 16.78
C ALA A 267 7.33 14.19 16.74
N SER A 268 8.02 14.05 17.85
CA SER A 268 9.33 13.39 17.94
C SER A 268 9.28 11.86 18.01
N GLY A 269 8.08 11.26 17.92
CA GLY A 269 7.89 9.81 17.97
C GLY A 269 7.96 9.19 19.36
N LYS A 270 7.48 9.90 20.40
CA LYS A 270 7.39 9.37 21.78
C LYS A 270 6.65 8.03 21.87
N SER A 271 5.52 7.91 21.18
CA SER A 271 4.72 6.67 21.13
C SER A 271 5.53 5.50 20.58
N ARG A 272 6.45 5.78 19.64
CA ARG A 272 7.34 4.78 19.07
C ARG A 272 8.36 4.23 20.08
N ILE A 273 8.86 5.09 20.96
CA ILE A 273 9.75 4.66 22.04
C ILE A 273 9.02 3.71 22.98
N VAL A 274 7.76 4.04 23.33
CA VAL A 274 6.92 3.19 24.20
C VAL A 274 6.65 1.84 23.53
N GLU A 275 6.29 1.84 22.26
CA GLU A 275 6.02 0.62 21.50
C GLU A 275 7.26 -0.28 21.43
N GLU A 276 8.42 0.27 21.13
CA GLU A 276 9.66 -0.46 21.04
C GLU A 276 10.15 -0.98 22.41
N ASP A 277 9.97 -0.19 23.47
CA ASP A 277 10.27 -0.64 24.83
C ASP A 277 9.37 -1.81 25.25
N LEU A 278 8.07 -1.77 24.93
CA LEU A 278 7.14 -2.87 25.17
C LEU A 278 7.54 -4.12 24.37
N ARG A 279 7.98 -3.94 23.11
CA ARG A 279 8.46 -5.04 22.26
C ARG A 279 9.71 -5.70 22.85
N ILE A 280 10.66 -4.91 23.34
CA ILE A 280 11.86 -5.43 24.03
C ILE A 280 11.46 -6.17 25.32
N PHE A 281 10.49 -5.61 26.05
CA PHE A 281 10.02 -6.21 27.28
C PHE A 281 9.28 -7.54 27.05
N SER A 282 8.42 -7.61 26.03
CA SER A 282 7.66 -8.82 25.69
C SER A 282 8.54 -10.00 25.28
N ARG A 283 9.68 -9.74 24.65
CA ARG A 283 10.65 -10.81 24.32
C ARG A 283 11.29 -11.47 25.54
N LYS A 284 11.31 -10.77 26.65
CA LYS A 284 11.92 -11.26 27.92
C LYS A 284 10.88 -11.82 28.88
N ASN A 285 9.61 -11.56 28.65
CA ASN A 285 8.52 -11.90 29.55
C ASN A 285 7.36 -12.50 28.76
N THR A 286 7.05 -13.76 29.00
CA THR A 286 5.99 -14.50 28.27
C THR A 286 4.58 -14.10 28.69
N GLU A 287 4.42 -13.57 29.89
CA GLU A 287 3.14 -13.08 30.41
C GLU A 287 3.32 -11.70 31.02
N PHE A 288 2.64 -10.71 30.47
CA PHE A 288 2.59 -9.35 31.03
C PHE A 288 1.32 -8.63 30.56
N HIS A 289 0.90 -7.63 31.34
CA HIS A 289 -0.17 -6.72 30.99
C HIS A 289 0.41 -5.31 30.84
N ALA A 290 0.09 -4.63 29.75
CA ALA A 290 0.46 -3.24 29.55
C ALA A 290 -0.81 -2.38 29.46
N LEU A 291 -0.81 -1.26 30.19
CA LEU A 291 -1.84 -0.20 30.09
C LEU A 291 -1.18 1.04 29.52
N ILE A 292 -1.61 1.46 28.35
CA ILE A 292 -1.18 2.71 27.72
C ILE A 292 -2.34 3.71 27.86
N MET A 293 -2.05 4.83 28.52
CA MET A 293 -2.97 5.96 28.61
C MET A 293 -2.40 7.10 27.77
N ALA A 294 -3.11 7.49 26.70
CA ALA A 294 -2.72 8.56 25.77
C ALA A 294 -3.60 9.81 25.99
#